data_680ff0d5b912dac3317e4218352eac76
#
_entry.id   680ff0d5b912dac3317e4218352eac76
#
_cell.length_a   1.000
_cell.length_b   1.000
_cell.length_c   1.000
_cell.angle_alpha   90.00
_cell.angle_beta   90.00
_cell.angle_gamma   90.00
#
_symmetry.space_group_name_H-M   'P 1'
#
loop_
_entity.id
_entity.type
_entity.pdbx_description
1 polymer ?
#
loop_
_entity_poly.entity_id
_entity_poly.type
_entity_poly.pdbx_seq_one_letter_code
_entity_poly.pdbx_strand_id
1 'polypeptide(L)'
;MPHPQDKLEPVKILVLGPGAREHAIVLALLAEPTDHQIVCAPGNAGVAASGVEVADLDYTNPAAVTPFVTERGFDLVIIGPEAPLVAGVADPLRAAGIAVFGPDQAAAALEGSKAFAKRIMDEAGVPTGRAVQVTSVADAEAVLDEFGAPYVVKADGLAAGKGVLVTSDRDAALEHVAFWAPKGDVLVEEFLDGQEVSLFFLADGHDVLPLSPAQDYKRIFDGDEGPNTGGMGAYSPLPWVADDFVEEITRDVAIPTVRQLEAEGTPFVGLLYCGLIVTSKGVRVIEFNARFGDPETQVVLARMESPLSEYLLATAEGRLAALPAPTFSPDPAVIVVVASEGYPETAETGREITGLAEAEAVPGVHVVHAATERGEGGSWVSTGGRVLGVVARGTDFAEARSRAYEAVGHISLEGSQHRTDIASRVVK
;
A
#
# COMPACT_ATOMS: atom_id res chain seq x y z
N MET A 1 20.83 -26.38 17.68
CA MET A 1 21.91 -25.52 17.17
C MET A 1 21.31 -24.77 16.00
N PRO A 2 21.29 -23.45 15.97
CA PRO A 2 20.83 -22.74 14.79
C PRO A 2 21.79 -23.06 13.65
N HIS A 3 21.24 -23.39 12.49
CA HIS A 3 21.99 -23.44 11.25
C HIS A 3 22.72 -22.11 11.06
N PRO A 4 23.96 -22.10 10.53
CA PRO A 4 24.55 -20.86 10.04
C PRO A 4 23.55 -20.30 9.02
N GLN A 5 23.05 -19.10 9.26
CA GLN A 5 22.32 -18.35 8.25
C GLN A 5 23.31 -18.19 7.09
N ASP A 6 23.08 -18.90 5.99
CA ASP A 6 23.72 -18.58 4.74
C ASP A 6 23.34 -17.13 4.46
N LYS A 7 24.30 -16.23 4.60
CA LYS A 7 24.08 -14.80 4.31
C LYS A 7 23.61 -14.72 2.88
N LEU A 8 22.48 -14.07 2.66
CA LEU A 8 22.04 -13.76 1.31
C LEU A 8 23.20 -13.06 0.57
N GLU A 9 23.55 -13.57 -0.59
CA GLU A 9 24.57 -12.91 -1.43
C GLU A 9 24.06 -11.51 -1.83
N PRO A 10 24.96 -10.51 -1.96
CA PRO A 10 24.57 -9.21 -2.45
C PRO A 10 23.88 -9.30 -3.82
N VAL A 11 22.72 -8.69 -3.94
CA VAL A 11 21.95 -8.64 -5.18
C VAL A 11 21.78 -7.19 -5.65
N LYS A 12 21.61 -7.02 -6.95
CA LYS A 12 21.34 -5.72 -7.56
C LYS A 12 19.84 -5.55 -7.74
N ILE A 13 19.29 -4.57 -7.02
CA ILE A 13 17.85 -4.37 -6.87
C ILE A 13 17.42 -3.06 -7.54
N LEU A 14 16.37 -3.12 -8.35
CA LEU A 14 15.67 -1.95 -8.85
C LEU A 14 14.33 -1.81 -8.11
N VAL A 15 14.10 -0.65 -7.50
CA VAL A 15 12.80 -0.28 -6.94
C VAL A 15 12.13 0.71 -7.89
N LEU A 16 10.96 0.34 -8.44
CA LEU A 16 10.19 1.19 -9.34
C LEU A 16 9.13 1.98 -8.56
N GLY A 17 9.15 3.29 -8.70
CA GLY A 17 8.16 4.21 -8.16
C GLY A 17 8.78 5.41 -7.41
N PRO A 18 8.04 6.52 -7.27
CA PRO A 18 8.54 7.77 -6.70
C PRO A 18 8.08 8.05 -5.26
N GLY A 19 7.25 7.21 -4.65
CA GLY A 19 6.50 7.53 -3.45
C GLY A 19 7.19 7.25 -2.12
N ALA A 20 6.50 7.54 -1.02
CA ALA A 20 6.95 7.24 0.34
C ALA A 20 7.07 5.74 0.61
N ARG A 21 6.20 4.93 -0.03
CA ARG A 21 6.26 3.47 0.02
C ARG A 21 7.58 2.95 -0.53
N GLU A 22 8.00 3.42 -1.71
CA GLU A 22 9.26 3.05 -2.33
C GLU A 22 10.44 3.52 -1.49
N HIS A 23 10.37 4.72 -0.92
CA HIS A 23 11.39 5.19 0.01
C HIS A 23 11.49 4.29 1.26
N ALA A 24 10.37 3.86 1.83
CA ALA A 24 10.37 2.93 2.97
C ALA A 24 10.95 1.56 2.60
N ILE A 25 10.67 1.04 1.41
CA ILE A 25 11.29 -0.20 0.90
C ILE A 25 12.81 -0.03 0.78
N VAL A 26 13.27 1.08 0.20
CA VAL A 26 14.70 1.40 0.07
C VAL A 26 15.36 1.47 1.45
N LEU A 27 14.76 2.16 2.42
CA LEU A 27 15.31 2.26 3.77
C LEU A 27 15.38 0.90 4.48
N ALA A 28 14.38 0.04 4.28
CA ALA A 28 14.37 -1.30 4.84
C ALA A 28 15.50 -2.16 4.24
N LEU A 29 15.73 -2.10 2.93
CA LEU A 29 16.83 -2.78 2.25
C LEU A 29 18.21 -2.27 2.68
N LEU A 30 18.36 -0.95 2.88
CA LEU A 30 19.59 -0.33 3.38
C LEU A 30 19.90 -0.69 4.84
N ALA A 31 18.89 -1.02 5.63
CA ALA A 31 19.05 -1.43 7.03
C ALA A 31 19.53 -2.89 7.18
N GLU A 32 19.51 -3.67 6.11
CA GLU A 32 19.97 -5.06 6.14
C GLU A 32 21.50 -5.16 6.31
N PRO A 33 21.98 -6.27 6.90
CA PRO A 33 23.42 -6.48 7.06
C PRO A 33 24.16 -6.79 5.75
N THR A 34 23.41 -7.08 4.67
CA THR A 34 23.94 -7.37 3.33
C THR A 34 23.98 -6.08 2.52
N ASP A 35 25.14 -5.79 1.92
CA ASP A 35 25.35 -4.58 1.12
C ASP A 35 24.83 -4.79 -0.32
N HIS A 36 23.53 -4.61 -0.51
CA HIS A 36 22.86 -4.69 -1.80
C HIS A 36 23.15 -3.45 -2.66
N GLN A 37 23.26 -3.63 -3.97
CA GLN A 37 23.28 -2.51 -4.91
C GLN A 37 21.85 -2.09 -5.24
N ILE A 38 21.38 -0.96 -4.70
CA ILE A 38 20.02 -0.49 -4.86
C ILE A 38 19.99 0.69 -5.82
N VAL A 39 19.02 0.66 -6.76
CA VAL A 39 18.67 1.78 -7.64
C VAL A 39 17.16 2.00 -7.51
N CYS A 40 16.72 3.25 -7.45
CA CYS A 40 15.29 3.59 -7.47
C CYS A 40 14.95 4.40 -8.72
N ALA A 41 13.83 4.09 -9.38
CA ALA A 41 13.43 4.79 -10.59
C ALA A 41 11.90 5.03 -10.65
N PRO A 42 11.44 6.26 -10.84
CA PRO A 42 12.24 7.48 -10.89
C PRO A 42 12.74 7.92 -9.51
N GLY A 43 12.22 7.32 -8.41
CA GLY A 43 12.53 7.71 -7.05
C GLY A 43 12.08 9.15 -6.72
N ASN A 44 12.60 9.69 -5.62
CA ASN A 44 12.41 11.08 -5.22
C ASN A 44 13.68 11.62 -4.54
N ALA A 45 13.66 12.90 -4.18
CA ALA A 45 14.82 13.54 -3.58
C ALA A 45 15.20 12.95 -2.19
N GLY A 46 14.24 12.38 -1.46
CA GLY A 46 14.51 11.68 -0.20
C GLY A 46 15.27 10.38 -0.41
N VAL A 47 14.89 9.59 -1.42
CA VAL A 47 15.62 8.38 -1.83
C VAL A 47 17.07 8.73 -2.21
N ALA A 48 17.26 9.77 -3.03
CA ALA A 48 18.60 10.24 -3.39
C ALA A 48 19.43 10.67 -2.18
N ALA A 49 18.78 11.33 -1.20
CA ALA A 49 19.43 11.75 0.05
C ALA A 49 19.84 10.58 0.95
N SER A 50 19.20 9.40 0.80
CA SER A 50 19.58 8.16 1.49
C SER A 50 20.84 7.50 0.89
N GLY A 51 21.45 8.11 -0.13
CA GLY A 51 22.67 7.60 -0.78
C GLY A 51 22.43 6.56 -1.87
N VAL A 52 21.17 6.34 -2.24
CA VAL A 52 20.78 5.41 -3.31
C VAL A 52 20.79 6.12 -4.67
N GLU A 53 21.27 5.44 -5.70
CA GLU A 53 21.19 5.93 -7.07
C GLU A 53 19.73 6.09 -7.50
N VAL A 54 19.41 7.25 -8.04
CA VAL A 54 18.09 7.56 -8.61
C VAL A 54 18.24 7.67 -10.13
N ALA A 55 17.39 6.96 -10.88
CA ALA A 55 17.46 6.95 -12.34
C ALA A 55 16.20 7.55 -12.96
N ASP A 56 16.37 8.47 -13.91
CA ASP A 56 15.25 8.98 -14.71
C ASP A 56 14.78 7.89 -15.67
N LEU A 57 13.57 7.38 -15.44
CA LEU A 57 12.98 6.29 -16.20
C LEU A 57 11.47 6.44 -16.23
N ASP A 58 10.89 6.28 -17.42
CA ASP A 58 9.43 6.10 -17.56
C ASP A 58 9.05 4.69 -17.04
N TYR A 59 8.88 4.60 -15.74
CA TYR A 59 8.65 3.36 -15.00
C TYR A 59 7.31 2.68 -15.28
N THR A 60 6.40 3.38 -15.97
CA THR A 60 5.10 2.84 -16.42
C THR A 60 5.16 2.26 -17.84
N ASN A 61 6.28 2.40 -18.54
CA ASN A 61 6.45 1.97 -19.91
C ASN A 61 7.30 0.68 -19.99
N PRO A 62 6.70 -0.49 -20.28
CA PRO A 62 7.44 -1.74 -20.39
C PRO A 62 8.60 -1.69 -21.40
N ALA A 63 8.44 -0.90 -22.50
CA ALA A 63 9.46 -0.76 -23.53
C ALA A 63 10.66 0.08 -23.09
N ALA A 64 10.51 0.93 -22.06
CA ALA A 64 11.60 1.67 -21.45
C ALA A 64 12.27 0.87 -20.33
N VAL A 65 11.46 0.21 -19.48
CA VAL A 65 11.94 -0.51 -18.29
C VAL A 65 12.74 -1.76 -18.66
N THR A 66 12.26 -2.56 -19.61
CA THR A 66 12.88 -3.85 -19.94
C THR A 66 14.34 -3.72 -20.42
N PRO A 67 14.70 -2.86 -21.40
CA PRO A 67 16.09 -2.68 -21.78
C PRO A 67 16.93 -2.07 -20.65
N PHE A 68 16.40 -1.10 -19.88
CA PHE A 68 17.11 -0.52 -18.75
C PHE A 68 17.52 -1.58 -17.72
N VAL A 69 16.62 -2.53 -17.41
CA VAL A 69 16.87 -3.62 -16.47
C VAL A 69 17.91 -4.61 -17.02
N THR A 70 17.72 -5.06 -18.27
CA THR A 70 18.58 -6.08 -18.88
C THR A 70 20.00 -5.59 -19.16
N GLU A 71 20.15 -4.36 -19.66
CA GLU A 71 21.45 -3.75 -19.94
C GLU A 71 22.27 -3.49 -18.67
N ARG A 72 21.59 -3.13 -17.61
CA ARG A 72 22.23 -2.85 -16.31
C ARG A 72 22.42 -4.08 -15.43
N GLY A 73 21.81 -5.23 -15.77
CA GLY A 73 21.98 -6.50 -15.08
C GLY A 73 21.44 -6.47 -13.65
N PHE A 74 20.16 -6.14 -13.49
CA PHE A 74 19.47 -6.26 -12.19
C PHE A 74 19.06 -7.70 -11.94
N ASP A 75 19.22 -8.14 -10.68
CA ASP A 75 18.81 -9.46 -10.22
C ASP A 75 17.35 -9.50 -9.78
N LEU A 76 16.87 -8.41 -9.19
CA LEU A 76 15.49 -8.26 -8.68
C LEU A 76 14.92 -6.91 -9.05
N VAL A 77 13.68 -6.91 -9.53
CA VAL A 77 12.87 -5.69 -9.74
C VAL A 77 11.68 -5.70 -8.79
N ILE A 78 11.53 -4.66 -8.00
CA ILE A 78 10.41 -4.45 -7.08
C ILE A 78 9.51 -3.37 -7.66
N ILE A 79 8.26 -3.72 -7.99
CA ILE A 79 7.28 -2.76 -8.51
C ILE A 79 6.46 -2.22 -7.34
N GLY A 80 6.65 -0.93 -7.03
CA GLY A 80 6.01 -0.28 -5.90
C GLY A 80 4.54 0.09 -6.14
N PRO A 81 4.21 0.95 -7.15
CA PRO A 81 2.86 1.43 -7.38
C PRO A 81 2.05 0.54 -8.34
N GLU A 82 0.75 0.79 -8.41
CA GLU A 82 -0.21 0.04 -9.24
C GLU A 82 -0.07 0.34 -10.75
N ALA A 83 0.28 1.57 -11.12
CA ALA A 83 0.29 1.99 -12.52
C ALA A 83 1.19 1.13 -13.43
N PRO A 84 2.46 0.83 -13.09
CA PRO A 84 3.30 -0.05 -13.89
C PRO A 84 2.80 -1.52 -13.89
N LEU A 85 2.11 -1.99 -12.85
CA LEU A 85 1.52 -3.34 -12.82
C LEU A 85 0.40 -3.46 -13.85
N VAL A 86 -0.52 -2.52 -13.86
CA VAL A 86 -1.62 -2.47 -14.83
C VAL A 86 -1.11 -2.22 -16.25
N ALA A 87 0.00 -1.50 -16.40
CA ALA A 87 0.67 -1.31 -17.69
C ALA A 87 1.42 -2.56 -18.18
N GLY A 88 1.55 -3.62 -17.37
CA GLY A 88 2.20 -4.86 -17.75
C GLY A 88 3.73 -4.80 -17.76
N VAL A 89 4.34 -4.00 -16.88
CA VAL A 89 5.81 -3.89 -16.78
C VAL A 89 6.44 -5.21 -16.34
N ALA A 90 5.75 -6.01 -15.51
CA ALA A 90 6.27 -7.28 -15.02
C ALA A 90 6.43 -8.35 -16.12
N ASP A 91 5.52 -8.37 -17.08
CA ASP A 91 5.41 -9.44 -18.10
C ASP A 91 6.71 -9.60 -18.92
N PRO A 92 7.21 -8.55 -19.62
CA PRO A 92 8.43 -8.68 -20.42
C PRO A 92 9.69 -8.88 -19.58
N LEU A 93 9.72 -8.41 -18.34
CA LEU A 93 10.84 -8.65 -17.43
C LEU A 93 10.93 -10.14 -17.06
N ARG A 94 9.81 -10.77 -16.66
CA ARG A 94 9.76 -12.22 -16.41
C ARG A 94 10.08 -13.03 -17.66
N ALA A 95 9.58 -12.63 -18.83
CA ALA A 95 9.91 -13.27 -20.10
C ALA A 95 11.41 -13.17 -20.41
N ALA A 96 12.11 -12.16 -19.93
CA ALA A 96 13.55 -12.01 -20.04
C ALA A 96 14.34 -12.76 -18.93
N GLY A 97 13.65 -13.48 -18.03
CA GLY A 97 14.29 -14.24 -16.94
C GLY A 97 14.70 -13.41 -15.72
N ILE A 98 14.19 -12.19 -15.58
CA ILE A 98 14.44 -11.33 -14.42
C ILE A 98 13.46 -11.70 -13.29
N ALA A 99 13.94 -11.79 -12.06
CA ALA A 99 13.09 -11.93 -10.89
C ALA A 99 12.31 -10.62 -10.65
N VAL A 100 10.97 -10.70 -10.60
CA VAL A 100 10.10 -9.54 -10.45
C VAL A 100 9.18 -9.74 -9.26
N PHE A 101 9.26 -8.85 -8.29
CA PHE A 101 8.29 -8.71 -7.22
C PHE A 101 7.19 -7.72 -7.65
N GLY A 102 6.07 -8.27 -8.09
CA GLY A 102 4.90 -7.58 -8.64
C GLY A 102 4.18 -8.50 -9.63
N PRO A 103 2.84 -8.61 -9.62
CA PRO A 103 2.11 -9.50 -10.51
C PRO A 103 2.19 -9.08 -11.98
N ASP A 104 1.98 -10.04 -12.87
CA ASP A 104 1.76 -9.79 -14.28
C ASP A 104 0.45 -9.03 -14.49
N GLN A 105 0.29 -8.39 -15.65
CA GLN A 105 -0.86 -7.54 -15.96
C GLN A 105 -2.20 -8.26 -15.72
N ALA A 106 -2.28 -9.53 -16.09
CA ALA A 106 -3.50 -10.32 -15.91
C ALA A 106 -3.87 -10.51 -14.44
N ALA A 107 -2.90 -10.79 -13.56
CA ALA A 107 -3.12 -10.93 -12.13
C ALA A 107 -3.30 -9.58 -11.44
N ALA A 108 -2.65 -8.51 -11.94
CA ALA A 108 -2.84 -7.14 -11.46
C ALA A 108 -4.27 -6.62 -11.67
N ALA A 109 -5.06 -7.25 -12.53
CA ALA A 109 -6.49 -6.99 -12.65
C ALA A 109 -7.26 -7.18 -11.33
N LEU A 110 -6.71 -7.90 -10.36
CA LEU A 110 -7.27 -8.03 -9.01
C LEU A 110 -7.40 -6.66 -8.29
N GLU A 111 -6.52 -5.70 -8.56
CA GLU A 111 -6.65 -4.29 -8.16
C GLU A 111 -7.26 -3.43 -9.26
N GLY A 112 -6.90 -3.71 -10.51
CA GLY A 112 -7.28 -2.92 -11.67
C GLY A 112 -8.78 -2.98 -12.02
N SER A 113 -9.50 -4.04 -11.62
CA SER A 113 -10.94 -4.20 -11.83
C SER A 113 -11.61 -4.78 -10.58
N LYS A 114 -12.52 -4.02 -10.01
CA LYS A 114 -13.32 -4.44 -8.86
C LYS A 114 -14.30 -5.57 -9.24
N ALA A 115 -14.81 -5.53 -10.46
CA ALA A 115 -15.67 -6.59 -11.00
C ALA A 115 -14.90 -7.91 -11.10
N PHE A 116 -13.65 -7.88 -11.62
CA PHE A 116 -12.76 -9.04 -11.64
C PHE A 116 -12.49 -9.57 -10.23
N ALA A 117 -12.14 -8.69 -9.28
CA ALA A 117 -11.89 -9.07 -7.89
C ALA A 117 -13.11 -9.74 -7.24
N LYS A 118 -14.33 -9.19 -7.46
CA LYS A 118 -15.57 -9.80 -6.96
C LYS A 118 -15.83 -11.18 -7.54
N ARG A 119 -15.59 -11.38 -8.83
CA ARG A 119 -15.70 -12.70 -9.48
C ARG A 119 -14.71 -13.71 -8.86
N ILE A 120 -13.44 -13.33 -8.73
CA ILE A 120 -12.43 -14.18 -8.09
C ILE A 120 -12.83 -14.54 -6.66
N MET A 121 -13.31 -13.58 -5.87
CA MET A 121 -13.79 -13.85 -4.50
C MET A 121 -14.96 -14.81 -4.47
N ASP A 122 -15.93 -14.66 -5.37
CA ASP A 122 -17.11 -15.54 -5.45
C ASP A 122 -16.71 -16.96 -5.82
N GLU A 123 -15.89 -17.13 -6.86
CA GLU A 123 -15.41 -18.44 -7.32
C GLU A 123 -14.50 -19.15 -6.31
N ALA A 124 -13.69 -18.37 -5.57
CA ALA A 124 -12.83 -18.88 -4.51
C ALA A 124 -13.56 -19.09 -3.16
N GLY A 125 -14.82 -18.68 -3.04
CA GLY A 125 -15.58 -18.74 -1.79
C GLY A 125 -15.08 -17.76 -0.72
N VAL A 126 -14.40 -16.69 -1.11
CA VAL A 126 -13.85 -15.67 -0.20
C VAL A 126 -14.97 -14.75 0.30
N PRO A 127 -15.10 -14.55 1.63
CA PRO A 127 -16.17 -13.74 2.20
C PRO A 127 -15.99 -12.25 1.88
N THR A 128 -16.98 -11.67 1.19
CA THR A 128 -17.05 -10.25 0.84
C THR A 128 -18.48 -9.74 0.91
N GLY A 129 -18.69 -8.43 0.84
CA GLY A 129 -20.02 -7.83 0.69
C GLY A 129 -20.63 -8.15 -0.67
N ARG A 130 -21.96 -8.29 -0.73
CA ARG A 130 -22.67 -8.43 -2.00
C ARG A 130 -22.39 -7.21 -2.88
N ALA A 131 -22.26 -7.45 -4.19
CA ALA A 131 -22.05 -6.39 -5.17
C ALA A 131 -22.88 -6.68 -6.42
N VAL A 132 -23.38 -5.63 -7.04
CA VAL A 132 -24.07 -5.69 -8.33
C VAL A 132 -23.44 -4.67 -9.26
N GLN A 133 -23.03 -5.16 -10.44
CA GLN A 133 -22.54 -4.30 -11.51
C GLN A 133 -23.71 -3.62 -12.21
N VAL A 134 -23.61 -2.33 -12.40
CA VAL A 134 -24.64 -1.49 -13.05
C VAL A 134 -24.01 -0.66 -14.15
N THR A 135 -24.74 -0.45 -15.24
CA THR A 135 -24.28 0.30 -16.40
C THR A 135 -25.07 1.60 -16.62
N SER A 136 -26.13 1.79 -15.84
CA SER A 136 -27.00 2.97 -15.92
C SER A 136 -27.56 3.37 -14.55
N VAL A 137 -28.04 4.60 -14.45
CA VAL A 137 -28.77 5.08 -13.28
C VAL A 137 -30.02 4.24 -13.02
N ALA A 138 -30.75 3.86 -14.07
CA ALA A 138 -31.96 3.06 -13.95
C ALA A 138 -31.69 1.66 -13.35
N ASP A 139 -30.55 1.04 -13.71
CA ASP A 139 -30.16 -0.24 -13.10
C ASP A 139 -29.79 -0.05 -11.62
N ALA A 140 -29.12 1.06 -11.30
CA ALA A 140 -28.67 1.35 -9.94
C ALA A 140 -29.85 1.62 -8.97
N GLU A 141 -30.94 2.23 -9.42
CA GLU A 141 -32.09 2.55 -8.56
C GLU A 141 -32.62 1.33 -7.81
N ALA A 142 -32.85 0.23 -8.53
CA ALA A 142 -33.37 -1.01 -7.93
C ALA A 142 -32.37 -1.63 -6.93
N VAL A 143 -31.06 -1.57 -7.23
CA VAL A 143 -30.02 -2.13 -6.37
C VAL A 143 -29.84 -1.29 -5.10
N LEU A 144 -29.89 0.05 -5.22
CA LEU A 144 -29.83 0.93 -4.06
C LEU A 144 -31.05 0.73 -3.14
N ASP A 145 -32.24 0.51 -3.73
CA ASP A 145 -33.45 0.23 -2.97
C ASP A 145 -33.39 -1.15 -2.25
N GLU A 146 -32.72 -2.15 -2.88
CA GLU A 146 -32.51 -3.47 -2.27
C GLU A 146 -31.52 -3.41 -1.10
N PHE A 147 -30.37 -2.74 -1.29
CA PHE A 147 -29.31 -2.73 -0.30
C PHE A 147 -29.57 -1.75 0.85
N GLY A 148 -30.26 -0.64 0.56
CA GLY A 148 -30.56 0.40 1.54
C GLY A 148 -29.34 1.26 1.89
N ALA A 149 -29.60 2.29 2.72
CA ALA A 149 -28.53 3.18 3.19
C ALA A 149 -27.75 2.58 4.38
N PRO A 150 -26.45 2.90 4.54
CA PRO A 150 -25.63 3.72 3.65
C PRO A 150 -25.35 3.05 2.30
N TYR A 151 -25.33 3.84 1.23
CA TYR A 151 -25.06 3.38 -0.13
C TYR A 151 -23.57 3.37 -0.40
N VAL A 152 -23.07 2.30 -1.04
CA VAL A 152 -21.69 2.17 -1.48
C VAL A 152 -21.67 2.04 -2.99
N VAL A 153 -21.07 3.03 -3.66
CA VAL A 153 -20.95 3.07 -5.11
C VAL A 153 -19.48 3.18 -5.48
N LYS A 154 -19.01 2.25 -6.30
CA LYS A 154 -17.60 2.18 -6.72
C LYS A 154 -17.51 2.15 -8.24
N ALA A 155 -16.79 3.10 -8.83
CA ALA A 155 -16.38 3.01 -10.22
C ALA A 155 -15.42 1.84 -10.40
N ASP A 156 -15.57 1.06 -11.47
CA ASP A 156 -14.58 0.04 -11.83
C ASP A 156 -13.32 0.68 -12.40
N GLY A 157 -12.17 0.04 -12.15
CA GLY A 157 -10.86 0.56 -12.52
C GLY A 157 -10.17 1.43 -11.47
N LEU A 158 -8.97 1.90 -11.84
CA LEU A 158 -8.15 2.78 -11.00
C LEU A 158 -8.71 4.20 -11.03
N ALA A 159 -9.11 4.73 -9.88
CA ALA A 159 -9.70 6.07 -9.76
C ALA A 159 -9.06 6.91 -8.63
N ALA A 160 -7.87 6.53 -8.14
CA ALA A 160 -7.13 7.24 -7.10
C ALA A 160 -7.99 7.64 -5.87
N GLY A 161 -8.85 6.72 -5.42
CA GLY A 161 -9.77 6.95 -4.29
C GLY A 161 -11.03 7.78 -4.63
N LYS A 162 -11.08 8.45 -5.78
CA LYS A 162 -12.22 9.29 -6.17
C LYS A 162 -13.42 8.50 -6.75
N GLY A 163 -13.20 7.24 -7.10
CA GLY A 163 -14.23 6.37 -7.65
C GLY A 163 -15.15 5.74 -6.60
N VAL A 164 -14.88 5.91 -5.32
CA VAL A 164 -15.65 5.30 -4.22
C VAL A 164 -16.43 6.38 -3.47
N LEU A 165 -17.75 6.20 -3.41
CA LEU A 165 -18.64 7.02 -2.60
C LEU A 165 -19.36 6.13 -1.59
N VAL A 166 -19.32 6.53 -0.32
CA VAL A 166 -20.16 6.00 0.75
C VAL A 166 -21.01 7.14 1.29
N THR A 167 -22.34 7.02 1.17
CA THR A 167 -23.27 8.09 1.55
C THR A 167 -24.62 7.54 2.00
N SER A 168 -25.29 8.26 2.89
CA SER A 168 -26.69 8.00 3.21
C SER A 168 -27.67 8.75 2.28
N ASP A 169 -27.16 9.63 1.44
CA ASP A 169 -27.93 10.41 0.47
C ASP A 169 -28.08 9.61 -0.84
N ARG A 170 -29.33 9.22 -1.15
CA ARG A 170 -29.65 8.43 -2.34
C ARG A 170 -29.41 9.20 -3.64
N ASP A 171 -29.69 10.50 -3.63
CA ASP A 171 -29.54 11.33 -4.83
C ASP A 171 -28.04 11.51 -5.14
N ALA A 172 -27.20 11.73 -4.12
CA ALA A 172 -25.76 11.76 -4.27
C ALA A 172 -25.19 10.41 -4.80
N ALA A 173 -25.73 9.28 -4.35
CA ALA A 173 -25.34 7.96 -4.88
C ALA A 173 -25.68 7.83 -6.37
N LEU A 174 -26.89 8.25 -6.78
CA LEU A 174 -27.31 8.22 -8.20
C LEU A 174 -26.50 9.20 -9.07
N GLU A 175 -26.18 10.38 -8.56
CA GLU A 175 -25.31 11.35 -9.24
C GLU A 175 -23.90 10.76 -9.47
N HIS A 176 -23.37 10.04 -8.48
CA HIS A 176 -22.08 9.35 -8.62
C HIS A 176 -22.13 8.26 -9.70
N VAL A 177 -23.20 7.45 -9.75
CA VAL A 177 -23.43 6.49 -10.84
C VAL A 177 -23.52 7.22 -12.18
N ALA A 178 -24.32 8.30 -12.28
CA ALA A 178 -24.47 9.08 -13.51
C ALA A 178 -23.14 9.66 -14.03
N PHE A 179 -22.23 10.02 -13.12
CA PHE A 179 -20.92 10.55 -13.48
C PHE A 179 -19.97 9.47 -14.01
N TRP A 180 -20.01 8.25 -13.43
CA TRP A 180 -19.07 7.19 -13.76
C TRP A 180 -19.55 6.21 -14.83
N ALA A 181 -20.84 5.89 -14.91
CA ALA A 181 -21.40 4.93 -15.87
C ALA A 181 -21.04 5.22 -17.34
N PRO A 182 -20.95 6.48 -17.82
CA PRO A 182 -20.46 6.76 -19.17
C PRO A 182 -18.98 6.48 -19.41
N LYS A 183 -18.20 6.26 -18.33
CA LYS A 183 -16.74 6.06 -18.39
C LYS A 183 -16.34 4.60 -18.21
N GLY A 184 -17.25 3.78 -17.68
CA GLY A 184 -17.03 2.37 -17.40
C GLY A 184 -18.09 1.80 -16.47
N ASP A 185 -17.89 0.56 -16.09
CA ASP A 185 -18.78 -0.13 -15.18
C ASP A 185 -18.74 0.47 -13.77
N VAL A 186 -19.88 0.37 -13.07
CA VAL A 186 -20.02 0.83 -11.69
C VAL A 186 -20.53 -0.34 -10.85
N LEU A 187 -19.98 -0.53 -9.67
CA LEU A 187 -20.46 -1.50 -8.69
C LEU A 187 -21.25 -0.76 -7.60
N VAL A 188 -22.44 -1.26 -7.31
CA VAL A 188 -23.17 -0.93 -6.08
C VAL A 188 -22.96 -2.08 -5.11
N GLU A 189 -22.43 -1.77 -3.93
CA GLU A 189 -22.09 -2.77 -2.93
C GLU A 189 -22.90 -2.62 -1.65
N GLU A 190 -23.08 -3.75 -0.96
CA GLU A 190 -23.60 -3.78 0.40
C GLU A 190 -22.68 -3.00 1.34
N PHE A 191 -23.23 -2.12 2.17
CA PHE A 191 -22.47 -1.45 3.21
C PHE A 191 -22.07 -2.45 4.30
N LEU A 192 -20.79 -2.46 4.63
CA LEU A 192 -20.24 -3.27 5.71
C LEU A 192 -19.89 -2.35 6.88
N ASP A 193 -20.42 -2.65 8.06
CA ASP A 193 -20.15 -1.91 9.29
C ASP A 193 -19.13 -2.66 10.14
N GLY A 194 -18.02 -2.00 10.49
CA GLY A 194 -16.94 -2.60 11.28
C GLY A 194 -15.67 -1.78 11.29
N GLN A 195 -14.60 -2.39 11.78
CA GLN A 195 -13.25 -1.80 11.79
C GLN A 195 -12.44 -2.35 10.63
N GLU A 196 -11.83 -1.45 9.86
CA GLU A 196 -10.98 -1.82 8.73
C GLU A 196 -9.60 -2.32 9.21
N VAL A 197 -9.06 -3.27 8.48
CA VAL A 197 -7.72 -3.85 8.66
C VAL A 197 -7.06 -4.01 7.32
N SER A 198 -5.79 -3.62 7.23
CA SER A 198 -4.91 -3.94 6.11
C SER A 198 -4.02 -5.12 6.49
N LEU A 199 -4.08 -6.21 5.74
CA LEU A 199 -3.21 -7.36 5.93
C LEU A 199 -2.54 -7.74 4.61
N PHE A 200 -1.23 -7.85 4.65
CA PHE A 200 -0.40 -8.14 3.50
C PHE A 200 0.04 -9.59 3.46
N PHE A 201 0.07 -10.16 2.27
CA PHE A 201 0.63 -11.48 2.02
C PHE A 201 1.66 -11.40 0.89
N LEU A 202 2.83 -11.93 1.13
CA LEU A 202 3.74 -12.32 0.06
C LEU A 202 3.12 -13.53 -0.64
N ALA A 203 3.03 -13.52 -1.96
CA ALA A 203 2.45 -14.61 -2.76
C ALA A 203 3.37 -14.90 -3.93
N ASP A 204 3.73 -16.17 -4.14
CA ASP A 204 4.69 -16.60 -5.17
C ASP A 204 4.02 -17.32 -6.36
N GLY A 205 2.72 -17.13 -6.48
CA GLY A 205 1.88 -17.80 -7.49
C GLY A 205 1.19 -19.04 -6.96
N HIS A 206 1.65 -19.61 -5.87
CA HIS A 206 1.14 -20.84 -5.26
C HIS A 206 1.01 -20.77 -3.74
N ASP A 207 2.06 -20.35 -3.06
CA ASP A 207 2.13 -20.24 -1.61
C ASP A 207 2.02 -18.78 -1.16
N VAL A 208 1.62 -18.59 0.10
CA VAL A 208 1.50 -17.28 0.72
C VAL A 208 2.16 -17.23 2.09
N LEU A 209 2.78 -16.09 2.44
CA LEU A 209 3.27 -15.81 3.78
C LEU A 209 2.71 -14.47 4.27
N PRO A 210 2.06 -14.42 5.46
CA PRO A 210 1.51 -13.19 6.00
C PRO A 210 2.60 -12.25 6.51
N LEU A 211 2.36 -10.94 6.38
CA LEU A 211 3.08 -9.90 7.10
C LEU A 211 2.26 -9.44 8.33
N SER A 212 2.78 -8.44 9.06
CA SER A 212 2.07 -7.88 10.21
C SER A 212 0.85 -7.05 9.78
N PRO A 213 -0.32 -7.19 10.44
CA PRO A 213 -1.48 -6.36 10.14
C PRO A 213 -1.23 -4.89 10.51
N ALA A 214 -1.91 -3.99 9.77
CA ALA A 214 -1.90 -2.56 10.01
C ALA A 214 -3.31 -1.98 9.88
N GLN A 215 -3.51 -0.79 10.42
CA GLN A 215 -4.73 0.00 10.21
C GLN A 215 -4.35 1.37 9.69
N ASP A 216 -4.97 1.77 8.57
CA ASP A 216 -4.82 3.10 7.98
C ASP A 216 -5.96 4.04 8.39
N TYR A 217 -5.74 5.33 8.14
CA TYR A 217 -6.68 6.42 8.37
C TYR A 217 -6.94 7.12 7.04
N LYS A 218 -8.04 6.72 6.36
CA LYS A 218 -8.34 7.13 4.99
C LYS A 218 -8.92 8.54 4.86
N ARG A 219 -9.58 9.05 5.90
CA ARG A 219 -10.20 10.36 5.88
C ARG A 219 -9.20 11.45 6.21
N ILE A 220 -9.41 12.63 5.59
CA ILE A 220 -8.48 13.77 5.73
C ILE A 220 -8.48 14.39 7.12
N PHE A 221 -9.60 14.42 7.83
CA PHE A 221 -9.75 15.07 9.13
C PHE A 221 -9.86 14.06 10.27
N ASP A 222 -9.57 14.54 11.49
CA ASP A 222 -9.75 13.79 12.72
C ASP A 222 -11.18 13.28 12.86
N GLY A 223 -11.37 12.17 13.58
CA GLY A 223 -12.66 11.55 13.75
C GLY A 223 -13.21 10.85 12.51
N ASP A 224 -12.38 10.57 11.52
CA ASP A 224 -12.75 9.96 10.24
C ASP A 224 -13.77 10.81 9.45
N GLU A 225 -13.54 12.12 9.44
CA GLU A 225 -14.37 13.10 8.73
C GLU A 225 -13.68 13.59 7.44
N GLY A 226 -14.48 14.24 6.57
CA GLY A 226 -14.02 14.81 5.31
C GLY A 226 -13.89 13.76 4.19
N PRO A 227 -13.29 14.14 3.04
CA PRO A 227 -13.10 13.26 1.90
C PRO A 227 -12.09 12.14 2.17
N ASN A 228 -12.19 11.07 1.38
CA ASN A 228 -11.19 10.00 1.32
C ASN A 228 -9.88 10.54 0.72
N THR A 229 -8.79 9.98 1.18
CA THR A 229 -7.41 10.28 0.75
C THR A 229 -6.69 8.99 0.37
N GLY A 230 -5.41 9.09 0.05
CA GLY A 230 -4.51 7.93 -0.06
C GLY A 230 -4.06 7.34 1.29
N GLY A 231 -4.54 7.89 2.42
CA GLY A 231 -4.13 7.54 3.78
C GLY A 231 -3.37 8.69 4.46
N MET A 232 -3.81 9.06 5.66
CA MET A 232 -3.24 10.16 6.47
C MET A 232 -2.37 9.65 7.62
N GLY A 233 -2.27 8.35 7.78
CA GLY A 233 -1.46 7.70 8.78
C GLY A 233 -1.86 6.25 8.95
N ALA A 234 -1.05 5.50 9.66
CA ALA A 234 -1.29 4.10 9.97
C ALA A 234 -0.57 3.69 11.26
N TYR A 235 -0.91 2.52 11.77
CA TYR A 235 -0.16 1.89 12.86
C TYR A 235 -0.16 0.37 12.72
N SER A 236 0.82 -0.26 13.34
CA SER A 236 1.01 -1.71 13.43
C SER A 236 1.75 -2.04 14.75
N PRO A 237 1.46 -3.18 15.43
CA PRO A 237 0.44 -4.19 15.14
C PRO A 237 -0.96 -3.73 15.54
N LEU A 238 -1.97 -4.61 15.41
CA LEU A 238 -3.34 -4.33 15.82
C LEU A 238 -3.68 -5.09 17.11
N PRO A 239 -3.65 -4.44 18.30
CA PRO A 239 -3.86 -5.13 19.58
C PRO A 239 -5.32 -5.52 19.86
N TRP A 240 -6.24 -5.19 18.98
CA TRP A 240 -7.67 -5.42 19.11
C TRP A 240 -8.22 -6.53 18.21
N VAL A 241 -7.42 -7.06 17.28
CA VAL A 241 -7.78 -8.24 16.49
C VAL A 241 -7.58 -9.52 17.33
N ALA A 242 -8.29 -10.59 16.99
CA ALA A 242 -8.14 -11.87 17.62
C ALA A 242 -6.75 -12.47 17.37
N ASP A 243 -6.26 -13.30 18.30
CA ASP A 243 -4.92 -13.90 18.20
C ASP A 243 -4.75 -14.79 16.96
N ASP A 244 -5.83 -15.42 16.50
CA ASP A 244 -5.89 -16.30 15.32
C ASP A 244 -6.28 -15.55 14.02
N PHE A 245 -6.45 -14.21 14.08
CA PHE A 245 -6.90 -13.39 12.96
C PHE A 245 -6.07 -13.59 11.69
N VAL A 246 -4.73 -13.56 11.81
CA VAL A 246 -3.84 -13.73 10.66
C VAL A 246 -3.96 -15.13 10.06
N GLU A 247 -4.10 -16.15 10.89
CA GLU A 247 -4.31 -17.54 10.45
C GLU A 247 -5.67 -17.71 9.75
N GLU A 248 -6.73 -17.11 10.30
CA GLU A 248 -8.07 -17.08 9.68
C GLU A 248 -8.01 -16.49 8.27
N ILE A 249 -7.44 -15.29 8.13
CA ILE A 249 -7.37 -14.62 6.84
C ILE A 249 -6.44 -15.34 5.86
N THR A 250 -5.36 -15.93 6.34
CA THR A 250 -4.49 -16.78 5.50
C THR A 250 -5.29 -17.93 4.88
N ARG A 251 -6.04 -18.66 5.71
CA ARG A 251 -6.82 -19.84 5.33
C ARG A 251 -8.04 -19.52 4.47
N ASP A 252 -8.79 -18.48 4.86
CA ASP A 252 -10.14 -18.22 4.31
C ASP A 252 -10.14 -17.13 3.20
N VAL A 253 -9.04 -16.39 3.05
CA VAL A 253 -8.95 -15.30 2.07
C VAL A 253 -7.72 -15.48 1.15
N ALA A 254 -6.50 -15.44 1.69
CA ALA A 254 -5.30 -15.33 0.86
C ALA A 254 -5.04 -16.61 0.03
N ILE A 255 -5.03 -17.77 0.67
CA ILE A 255 -4.81 -19.06 -0.01
C ILE A 255 -5.89 -19.30 -1.09
N PRO A 256 -7.20 -19.19 -0.81
CA PRO A 256 -8.23 -19.40 -1.83
C PRO A 256 -8.09 -18.45 -3.03
N THR A 257 -7.79 -17.16 -2.76
CA THR A 257 -7.61 -16.16 -3.82
C THR A 257 -6.44 -16.51 -4.75
N VAL A 258 -5.26 -16.80 -4.16
CA VAL A 258 -4.06 -17.14 -4.95
C VAL A 258 -4.25 -18.43 -5.74
N ARG A 259 -4.88 -19.43 -5.13
CA ARG A 259 -5.18 -20.71 -5.79
C ARG A 259 -6.19 -20.56 -6.93
N GLN A 260 -7.18 -19.69 -6.79
CA GLN A 260 -8.14 -19.42 -7.86
C GLN A 260 -7.45 -18.76 -9.06
N LEU A 261 -6.60 -17.76 -8.81
CA LEU A 261 -5.82 -17.10 -9.87
C LEU A 261 -4.86 -18.08 -10.57
N GLU A 262 -4.19 -18.95 -9.81
CA GLU A 262 -3.34 -20.02 -10.37
C GLU A 262 -4.15 -20.99 -11.26
N ALA A 263 -5.33 -21.42 -10.80
CA ALA A 263 -6.20 -22.32 -11.54
C ALA A 263 -6.71 -21.71 -12.86
N GLU A 264 -6.86 -20.38 -12.91
CA GLU A 264 -7.22 -19.64 -14.13
C GLU A 264 -6.01 -19.37 -15.06
N GLY A 265 -4.80 -19.77 -14.66
CA GLY A 265 -3.57 -19.53 -15.44
C GLY A 265 -3.02 -18.12 -15.33
N THR A 266 -3.43 -17.38 -14.30
CA THR A 266 -2.94 -16.03 -13.97
C THR A 266 -2.35 -16.01 -12.56
N PRO A 267 -1.25 -16.74 -12.28
CA PRO A 267 -0.68 -16.85 -10.95
C PRO A 267 -0.26 -15.46 -10.42
N PHE A 268 -0.55 -15.20 -9.16
CA PHE A 268 -0.26 -13.92 -8.52
C PHE A 268 1.11 -13.98 -7.83
N VAL A 269 2.08 -13.24 -8.34
CA VAL A 269 3.44 -13.15 -7.77
C VAL A 269 3.71 -11.73 -7.30
N GLY A 270 3.89 -11.52 -5.99
CA GLY A 270 4.11 -10.20 -5.40
C GLY A 270 3.42 -10.03 -4.08
N LEU A 271 2.98 -8.81 -3.77
CA LEU A 271 2.23 -8.52 -2.55
C LEU A 271 0.73 -8.50 -2.81
N LEU A 272 0.02 -9.44 -2.20
CA LEU A 272 -1.43 -9.41 -2.10
C LEU A 272 -1.83 -8.60 -0.86
N TYR A 273 -2.39 -7.43 -1.06
CA TYR A 273 -2.95 -6.61 -0.02
C TYR A 273 -4.44 -6.92 0.12
N CYS A 274 -4.85 -7.41 1.27
CA CYS A 274 -6.24 -7.63 1.65
C CYS A 274 -6.74 -6.44 2.48
N GLY A 275 -7.60 -5.61 1.90
CA GLY A 275 -8.40 -4.62 2.61
C GLY A 275 -9.60 -5.32 3.24
N LEU A 276 -9.61 -5.42 4.55
CA LEU A 276 -10.54 -6.22 5.33
C LEU A 276 -11.39 -5.33 6.23
N ILE A 277 -12.56 -5.83 6.61
CA ILE A 277 -13.39 -5.23 7.66
C ILE A 277 -13.86 -6.31 8.63
N VAL A 278 -13.63 -6.06 9.92
CA VAL A 278 -14.07 -6.92 11.00
C VAL A 278 -15.48 -6.51 11.40
N THR A 279 -16.47 -7.30 10.98
CA THR A 279 -17.89 -7.05 11.25
C THR A 279 -18.41 -7.94 12.38
N SER A 280 -19.61 -7.65 12.87
CA SER A 280 -20.30 -8.54 13.83
C SER A 280 -20.65 -9.94 13.29
N LYS A 281 -20.52 -10.13 11.96
CA LYS A 281 -20.79 -11.40 11.25
C LYS A 281 -19.51 -12.08 10.74
N GLY A 282 -18.34 -11.70 11.27
CA GLY A 282 -17.02 -12.16 10.84
C GLY A 282 -16.34 -11.19 9.87
N VAL A 283 -15.15 -11.57 9.44
CA VAL A 283 -14.33 -10.75 8.56
C VAL A 283 -14.85 -10.80 7.13
N ARG A 284 -14.76 -9.68 6.42
CA ARG A 284 -15.11 -9.55 5.00
C ARG A 284 -14.02 -8.81 4.26
N VAL A 285 -13.78 -9.19 3.00
CA VAL A 285 -12.90 -8.44 2.11
C VAL A 285 -13.66 -7.25 1.54
N ILE A 286 -13.07 -6.06 1.66
CA ILE A 286 -13.54 -4.82 1.03
C ILE A 286 -12.98 -4.71 -0.39
N GLU A 287 -11.67 -4.94 -0.51
CA GLU A 287 -10.91 -4.84 -1.76
C GLU A 287 -9.59 -5.60 -1.66
N PHE A 288 -9.01 -5.91 -2.82
CA PHE A 288 -7.63 -6.31 -2.94
C PHE A 288 -6.83 -5.19 -3.61
N ASN A 289 -5.55 -5.08 -3.21
CA ASN A 289 -4.56 -4.33 -3.97
C ASN A 289 -3.39 -5.28 -4.32
N ALA A 290 -2.77 -5.00 -5.46
CA ALA A 290 -1.74 -5.88 -6.05
C ALA A 290 -0.31 -5.44 -5.70
N ARG A 291 -0.15 -4.63 -4.67
CA ARG A 291 1.11 -3.96 -4.29
C ARG A 291 1.10 -3.58 -2.81
N PHE A 292 2.25 -3.21 -2.30
CA PHE A 292 2.39 -2.62 -0.97
C PHE A 292 1.45 -1.42 -0.76
N GLY A 293 0.83 -1.33 0.43
CA GLY A 293 0.00 -0.19 0.85
C GLY A 293 0.85 1.07 1.11
N ASP A 294 0.21 2.21 1.14
CA ASP A 294 0.82 3.49 1.49
C ASP A 294 -0.24 4.35 2.21
N PRO A 295 -0.16 4.52 3.56
CA PRO A 295 1.08 4.51 4.37
C PRO A 295 1.33 3.25 5.23
N GLU A 296 0.68 2.12 5.02
CA GLU A 296 0.80 0.95 5.91
C GLU A 296 2.16 0.25 5.80
N THR A 297 2.75 0.21 4.60
CA THR A 297 4.06 -0.42 4.38
C THR A 297 5.13 0.15 5.30
N GLN A 298 5.10 1.44 5.53
CA GLN A 298 6.06 2.15 6.35
C GLN A 298 6.09 1.64 7.80
N VAL A 299 4.92 1.40 8.39
CA VAL A 299 4.83 0.88 9.77
C VAL A 299 5.07 -0.62 9.84
N VAL A 300 4.73 -1.38 8.81
CA VAL A 300 4.99 -2.83 8.75
C VAL A 300 6.48 -3.08 8.59
N LEU A 301 7.14 -2.42 7.63
CA LEU A 301 8.59 -2.58 7.40
C LEU A 301 9.43 -2.04 8.55
N ALA A 302 9.02 -0.95 9.21
CA ALA A 302 9.72 -0.43 10.39
C ALA A 302 9.79 -1.46 11.55
N ARG A 303 8.90 -2.44 11.57
CA ARG A 303 8.86 -3.52 12.58
C ARG A 303 9.45 -4.83 12.10
N MET A 304 9.70 -5.00 10.79
CA MET A 304 10.20 -6.24 10.23
C MET A 304 11.66 -6.50 10.68
N GLU A 305 11.92 -7.70 11.22
CA GLU A 305 13.26 -8.14 11.66
C GLU A 305 13.91 -9.10 10.69
N SER A 306 13.10 -9.78 9.88
CA SER A 306 13.59 -10.66 8.81
C SER A 306 14.12 -9.83 7.65
N PRO A 307 15.17 -10.27 6.93
CA PRO A 307 15.69 -9.56 5.77
C PRO A 307 14.64 -9.45 4.67
N LEU A 308 14.21 -8.24 4.33
CA LEU A 308 13.17 -7.98 3.32
C LEU A 308 13.58 -8.54 1.95
N SER A 309 14.84 -8.34 1.55
CA SER A 309 15.39 -8.78 0.27
C SER A 309 15.24 -10.27 0.02
N GLU A 310 15.44 -11.10 1.05
CA GLU A 310 15.31 -12.55 0.98
C GLU A 310 13.87 -12.98 0.65
N TYR A 311 12.89 -12.36 1.31
CA TYR A 311 11.49 -12.66 1.09
C TYR A 311 10.98 -12.16 -0.26
N LEU A 312 11.40 -10.97 -0.69
CA LEU A 312 11.02 -10.44 -1.99
C LEU A 312 11.61 -11.26 -3.14
N LEU A 313 12.87 -11.68 -3.02
CA LEU A 313 13.52 -12.53 -4.01
C LEU A 313 12.89 -13.93 -4.04
N ALA A 314 12.67 -14.55 -2.88
CA ALA A 314 11.99 -15.84 -2.80
C ALA A 314 10.57 -15.82 -3.37
N THR A 315 9.84 -14.73 -3.14
CA THR A 315 8.52 -14.50 -3.76
C THR A 315 8.63 -14.47 -5.28
N ALA A 316 9.58 -13.69 -5.81
CA ALA A 316 9.77 -13.53 -7.25
C ALA A 316 10.22 -14.83 -7.96
N GLU A 317 10.87 -15.73 -7.22
CA GLU A 317 11.43 -16.99 -7.73
C GLU A 317 10.57 -18.23 -7.42
N GLY A 318 9.40 -18.08 -6.79
CA GLY A 318 8.51 -19.20 -6.46
C GLY A 318 9.06 -20.11 -5.35
N ARG A 319 9.69 -19.54 -4.32
CA ARG A 319 10.39 -20.29 -3.26
C ARG A 319 9.90 -19.98 -1.84
N LEU A 320 8.71 -19.38 -1.69
CA LEU A 320 8.18 -19.00 -0.36
C LEU A 320 8.02 -20.18 0.58
N ALA A 321 7.65 -21.36 0.06
CA ALA A 321 7.52 -22.57 0.87
C ALA A 321 8.82 -22.98 1.59
N ALA A 322 9.99 -22.52 1.13
CA ALA A 322 11.28 -22.81 1.76
C ALA A 322 11.61 -21.87 2.93
N LEU A 323 10.88 -20.78 3.09
CA LEU A 323 11.12 -19.78 4.14
C LEU A 323 10.17 -19.94 5.32
N PRO A 324 10.63 -19.64 6.54
CA PRO A 324 9.73 -19.48 7.68
C PRO A 324 8.86 -18.23 7.51
N ALA A 325 7.81 -18.08 8.32
CA ALA A 325 7.09 -16.82 8.39
C ALA A 325 8.02 -15.67 8.81
N PRO A 326 7.89 -14.47 8.21
CA PRO A 326 8.69 -13.31 8.61
C PRO A 326 8.46 -12.93 10.08
N THR A 327 9.50 -12.45 10.74
CA THR A 327 9.46 -12.02 12.14
C THR A 327 9.37 -10.50 12.24
N PHE A 328 8.67 -10.05 13.28
CA PHE A 328 8.43 -8.64 13.54
C PHE A 328 8.73 -8.29 14.99
N SER A 329 9.32 -7.13 15.23
CA SER A 329 9.45 -6.59 16.58
C SER A 329 8.09 -6.47 17.26
N PRO A 330 7.98 -6.79 18.56
CA PRO A 330 6.77 -6.53 19.33
C PRO A 330 6.48 -5.04 19.50
N ASP A 331 7.49 -4.19 19.36
CA ASP A 331 7.37 -2.75 19.50
C ASP A 331 6.46 -2.17 18.40
N PRO A 332 5.46 -1.36 18.73
CA PRO A 332 4.59 -0.75 17.75
C PRO A 332 5.28 0.34 16.92
N ALA A 333 4.74 0.53 15.73
CA ALA A 333 5.09 1.66 14.86
C ALA A 333 3.84 2.46 14.49
N VAL A 334 4.01 3.77 14.40
CA VAL A 334 2.99 4.74 14.00
C VAL A 334 3.57 5.62 12.91
N ILE A 335 2.79 5.92 11.88
CA ILE A 335 3.11 6.92 10.86
C ILE A 335 2.07 8.03 10.84
N VAL A 336 2.53 9.27 10.79
CA VAL A 336 1.69 10.45 10.56
C VAL A 336 2.09 11.07 9.22
N VAL A 337 1.12 11.22 8.32
CA VAL A 337 1.34 11.83 7.01
C VAL A 337 1.18 13.34 7.12
N VAL A 338 2.16 14.07 6.59
CA VAL A 338 2.10 15.53 6.40
C VAL A 338 1.73 15.80 4.95
N ALA A 339 0.59 16.46 4.75
CA ALA A 339 0.03 16.77 3.44
C ALA A 339 0.05 18.27 3.17
N SER A 340 0.13 18.64 1.89
CA SER A 340 0.01 20.02 1.42
C SER A 340 -1.39 20.59 1.67
N GLU A 341 -1.49 21.90 1.79
CA GLU A 341 -2.77 22.61 1.77
C GLU A 341 -3.60 22.23 0.56
N GLY A 342 -4.91 22.05 0.75
CA GLY A 342 -5.87 21.71 -0.31
C GLY A 342 -5.92 20.23 -0.71
N TYR A 343 -5.03 19.36 -0.20
CA TYR A 343 -5.14 17.92 -0.41
C TYR A 343 -6.41 17.36 0.26
N PRO A 344 -7.17 16.41 -0.34
CA PRO A 344 -6.86 15.63 -1.54
C PRO A 344 -7.35 16.22 -2.88
N GLU A 345 -7.99 17.37 -2.90
CA GLU A 345 -8.59 17.93 -4.10
C GLU A 345 -7.56 18.63 -4.97
N THR A 346 -7.02 19.75 -4.48
CA THR A 346 -6.03 20.55 -5.19
C THR A 346 -4.91 20.95 -4.23
N ALA A 347 -3.79 20.25 -4.32
CA ALA A 347 -2.65 20.48 -3.45
C ALA A 347 -1.85 21.72 -3.88
N GLU A 348 -1.58 22.60 -2.94
CA GLU A 348 -0.64 23.71 -3.09
C GLU A 348 0.79 23.19 -3.02
N THR A 349 1.60 23.40 -4.05
CA THR A 349 2.96 22.88 -4.18
C THR A 349 4.02 23.95 -4.25
N GLY A 350 5.31 23.56 -4.22
CA GLY A 350 6.45 24.49 -4.32
C GLY A 350 6.80 25.20 -3.00
N ARG A 351 6.19 24.81 -1.88
CA ARG A 351 6.46 25.39 -0.57
C ARG A 351 7.67 24.75 0.09
N GLU A 352 8.48 25.55 0.75
CA GLU A 352 9.67 25.09 1.45
C GLU A 352 9.33 24.23 2.66
N ILE A 353 10.13 23.19 2.87
CA ILE A 353 10.05 22.27 4.01
C ILE A 353 11.31 22.44 4.84
N THR A 354 11.15 22.71 6.13
CA THR A 354 12.27 22.82 7.07
C THR A 354 12.04 21.96 8.30
N GLY A 355 13.07 21.78 9.15
CA GLY A 355 12.98 21.04 10.41
C GLY A 355 13.10 19.52 10.27
N LEU A 356 13.47 18.99 9.09
CA LEU A 356 13.60 17.55 8.87
C LEU A 356 14.71 16.92 9.72
N ALA A 357 15.83 17.60 9.87
CA ALA A 357 16.94 17.10 10.69
C ALA A 357 16.59 17.03 12.18
N GLU A 358 15.82 17.99 12.67
CA GLU A 358 15.31 18.02 14.03
C GLU A 358 14.25 16.91 14.24
N ALA A 359 13.39 16.68 13.26
CA ALA A 359 12.42 15.59 13.30
C ALA A 359 13.10 14.23 13.35
N GLU A 360 14.12 13.99 12.52
CA GLU A 360 14.89 12.74 12.49
C GLU A 360 15.79 12.57 13.73
N ALA A 361 16.10 13.63 14.46
CA ALA A 361 16.82 13.54 15.72
C ALA A 361 15.98 12.98 16.88
N VAL A 362 14.65 12.90 16.75
CA VAL A 362 13.78 12.28 17.75
C VAL A 362 14.06 10.77 17.78
N PRO A 363 14.37 10.16 18.93
CA PRO A 363 14.73 8.75 19.01
C PRO A 363 13.65 7.82 18.45
N GLY A 364 14.06 6.88 17.59
CA GLY A 364 13.13 5.90 16.99
C GLY A 364 12.27 6.47 15.86
N VAL A 365 12.57 7.67 15.38
CA VAL A 365 11.89 8.32 14.26
C VAL A 365 12.76 8.24 12.99
N HIS A 366 12.11 8.07 11.86
CA HIS A 366 12.65 8.36 10.54
C HIS A 366 11.56 9.01 9.67
N VAL A 367 12.00 9.83 8.70
CA VAL A 367 11.09 10.52 7.79
C VAL A 367 11.19 9.90 6.41
N VAL A 368 10.05 9.48 5.86
CA VAL A 368 9.95 9.03 4.48
C VAL A 368 9.40 10.14 3.61
N HIS A 369 10.02 10.33 2.45
CA HIS A 369 9.65 11.34 1.48
C HIS A 369 8.67 10.75 0.45
N ALA A 370 7.58 11.47 0.20
CA ALA A 370 6.65 11.20 -0.88
C ALA A 370 6.86 12.25 -2.00
N ALA A 371 6.04 13.28 -2.00
CA ALA A 371 6.10 14.33 -3.02
C ALA A 371 7.05 15.47 -2.58
N THR A 372 8.34 15.24 -2.72
CA THR A 372 9.39 16.22 -2.39
C THR A 372 10.47 16.29 -3.46
N GLU A 373 11.06 17.45 -3.66
CA GLU A 373 12.24 17.66 -4.48
C GLU A 373 13.23 18.64 -3.83
N ARG A 374 14.40 18.80 -4.46
CA ARG A 374 15.37 19.83 -4.10
C ARG A 374 15.09 21.09 -4.91
N GLY A 375 14.74 22.17 -4.23
CA GLY A 375 14.59 23.50 -4.80
C GLY A 375 15.91 24.24 -4.98
N GLU A 376 15.82 25.51 -5.37
CA GLU A 376 16.98 26.37 -5.51
C GLU A 376 17.76 26.48 -4.18
N GLY A 377 19.09 26.42 -4.27
CA GLY A 377 19.95 26.46 -3.08
C GLY A 377 19.95 25.17 -2.23
N GLY A 378 19.28 24.09 -2.70
CA GLY A 378 19.26 22.81 -2.00
C GLY A 378 18.20 22.69 -0.91
N SER A 379 17.28 23.65 -0.78
CA SER A 379 16.12 23.55 0.09
C SER A 379 15.22 22.37 -0.29
N TRP A 380 14.43 21.87 0.67
CA TRP A 380 13.39 20.90 0.38
C TRP A 380 12.09 21.63 0.01
N VAL A 381 11.40 21.16 -1.03
CA VAL A 381 10.12 21.72 -1.45
C VAL A 381 9.09 20.63 -1.70
N SER A 382 7.81 20.95 -1.47
CA SER A 382 6.68 20.06 -1.72
C SER A 382 6.30 20.06 -3.21
N THR A 383 5.99 18.86 -3.76
CA THR A 383 5.62 18.69 -5.18
C THR A 383 4.27 18.04 -5.40
N GLY A 384 3.55 17.69 -4.32
CA GLY A 384 2.25 17.01 -4.44
C GLY A 384 1.46 17.01 -3.14
N GLY A 385 0.42 16.18 -3.08
CA GLY A 385 -0.53 16.15 -1.98
C GLY A 385 0.03 15.60 -0.67
N ARG A 386 0.40 14.31 -0.61
CA ARG A 386 1.12 13.73 0.53
C ARG A 386 2.60 14.02 0.34
N VAL A 387 3.20 14.70 1.29
CA VAL A 387 4.57 15.24 1.17
C VAL A 387 5.56 14.38 1.91
N LEU A 388 5.28 14.09 3.19
CA LEU A 388 6.15 13.34 4.08
C LEU A 388 5.33 12.33 4.91
N GLY A 389 5.98 11.26 5.34
CA GLY A 389 5.50 10.36 6.36
C GLY A 389 6.48 10.32 7.53
N VAL A 390 6.03 10.68 8.71
CA VAL A 390 6.84 10.62 9.94
C VAL A 390 6.56 9.29 10.62
N VAL A 391 7.51 8.37 10.55
CA VAL A 391 7.42 7.02 11.13
C VAL A 391 8.14 7.00 12.47
N ALA A 392 7.48 6.53 13.50
CA ALA A 392 8.06 6.40 14.84
C ALA A 392 7.81 5.01 15.42
N ARG A 393 8.82 4.46 16.10
CA ARG A 393 8.71 3.26 16.95
C ARG A 393 8.81 3.64 18.41
N GLY A 394 8.15 2.88 19.27
CA GLY A 394 8.21 3.02 20.72
C GLY A 394 7.99 1.66 21.40
N THR A 395 8.30 1.55 22.68
CA THR A 395 8.05 0.33 23.48
C THR A 395 6.56 0.04 23.68
N ASP A 396 5.73 1.08 23.48
CA ASP A 396 4.28 1.00 23.44
C ASP A 396 3.70 2.05 22.48
N PHE A 397 2.37 2.02 22.27
CA PHE A 397 1.70 2.97 21.37
C PHE A 397 1.73 4.42 21.90
N ALA A 398 1.77 4.63 23.20
CA ALA A 398 1.85 5.97 23.77
C ALA A 398 3.19 6.62 23.42
N GLU A 399 4.28 5.88 23.55
CA GLU A 399 5.61 6.35 23.20
C GLU A 399 5.78 6.51 21.68
N ALA A 400 5.39 5.52 20.87
CA ALA A 400 5.49 5.61 19.41
C ALA A 400 4.71 6.83 18.88
N ARG A 401 3.48 7.01 19.35
CA ARG A 401 2.64 8.15 18.99
C ARG A 401 3.25 9.49 19.45
N SER A 402 3.72 9.57 20.69
CA SER A 402 4.36 10.78 21.24
C SER A 402 5.55 11.22 20.40
N ARG A 403 6.43 10.28 20.04
CA ARG A 403 7.59 10.51 19.18
C ARG A 403 7.20 10.97 17.77
N ALA A 404 6.18 10.35 17.16
CA ALA A 404 5.69 10.75 15.84
C ALA A 404 5.22 12.21 15.84
N TYR A 405 4.40 12.60 16.82
CA TYR A 405 3.88 13.96 16.90
C TYR A 405 4.91 14.98 17.36
N GLU A 406 5.88 14.62 18.22
CA GLU A 406 7.03 15.45 18.52
C GLU A 406 7.82 15.78 17.25
N ALA A 407 8.12 14.76 16.43
CA ALA A 407 8.83 14.93 15.18
C ALA A 407 8.03 15.76 14.16
N VAL A 408 6.72 15.52 14.02
CA VAL A 408 5.83 16.36 13.19
C VAL A 408 5.89 17.82 13.63
N GLY A 409 5.96 18.08 14.94
CA GLY A 409 6.06 19.44 15.50
C GLY A 409 7.33 20.19 15.11
N HIS A 410 8.40 19.52 14.71
CA HIS A 410 9.62 20.13 14.18
C HIS A 410 9.51 20.52 12.70
N ILE A 411 8.65 19.85 11.95
CA ILE A 411 8.51 20.07 10.50
C ILE A 411 7.68 21.33 10.25
N SER A 412 8.23 22.23 9.45
CA SER A 412 7.52 23.41 8.97
C SER A 412 7.29 23.33 7.47
N LEU A 413 6.02 23.33 7.08
CA LEU A 413 5.53 23.44 5.72
C LEU A 413 4.27 24.29 5.76
N GLU A 414 4.32 25.48 5.15
CA GLU A 414 3.23 26.45 5.21
C GLU A 414 1.90 25.84 4.73
N GLY A 415 0.82 26.00 5.50
CA GLY A 415 -0.52 25.49 5.19
C GLY A 415 -0.64 23.97 5.22
N SER A 416 0.41 23.23 5.64
CA SER A 416 0.34 21.78 5.73
C SER A 416 -0.72 21.32 6.74
N GLN A 417 -1.23 20.12 6.50
CA GLN A 417 -2.20 19.46 7.35
C GLN A 417 -1.77 18.03 7.68
N HIS A 418 -2.12 17.59 8.86
CA HIS A 418 -1.97 16.22 9.32
C HIS A 418 -3.09 15.90 10.32
N ARG A 419 -3.39 14.64 10.53
CA ARG A 419 -4.32 14.21 11.57
C ARG A 419 -3.63 14.21 12.93
N THR A 420 -4.40 14.51 13.99
CA THR A 420 -3.89 14.51 15.37
C THR A 420 -4.34 13.26 16.15
N ASP A 421 -5.20 12.41 15.56
CA ASP A 421 -5.82 11.27 16.22
C ASP A 421 -5.23 9.89 15.80
N ILE A 422 -4.16 9.85 14.97
CA ILE A 422 -3.54 8.60 14.54
C ILE A 422 -3.13 7.77 15.76
N ALA A 423 -3.52 6.48 15.77
CA ALA A 423 -3.30 5.52 16.85
C ALA A 423 -3.90 5.91 18.23
N SER A 424 -4.73 6.96 18.32
CA SER A 424 -5.30 7.40 19.60
C SER A 424 -6.16 6.32 20.29
N ARG A 425 -6.83 5.48 19.51
CA ARG A 425 -7.74 4.43 20.02
C ARG A 425 -7.00 3.27 20.70
N VAL A 426 -5.71 3.10 20.45
CA VAL A 426 -4.88 2.00 20.99
C VAL A 426 -3.91 2.46 22.07
N VAL A 427 -3.85 3.75 22.36
CA VAL A 427 -3.12 4.31 23.52
C VAL A 427 -3.94 4.06 24.78
N LYS A 428 -3.35 3.31 25.74
CA LYS A 428 -3.96 3.00 27.03
C LYS A 428 -3.54 4.02 28.08
#